data_b5d1cbeb516ee117c6d37d982db81225
#
_entry.id   b5d1cbeb516ee117c6d37d982db81225
#
_cell.length_a   1.000
_cell.length_b   1.000
_cell.length_c   1.000
_cell.angle_alpha   90.00
_cell.angle_beta   90.00
_cell.angle_gamma   90.00
#
_symmetry.space_group_name_H-M   'P 1'
#
loop_
_entity.id
_entity.type
_entity.pdbx_description
1 polymer ?
#
loop_
_entity_poly.entity_id
_entity_poly.type
_entity_poly.pdbx_seq_one_letter_code
_entity_poly.pdbx_strand_id
1 'polypeptide(L)'
;MIIDFRQNKESMEISYVDENNNIEIINAELPFGYYKYVECDAADNNKIEGIKSFNNNHVKREYYKYFENLNINEYFNNDLKLNQPDIYKLSVDSIHIPKCYSLDIETEITDEYGYSTAELAENKILSISITDESCNTLLFILKNDKHKEFSDYNKELINEMIHESLGERYNQKFKFDIRVFETEYEMLNVFLECINKYFHCLIGWNVVGYDWIYIKNRCKKLGLDIKKASPVSVKVNRSFKNRRKETFSVEMPLHRLVLDYMMMFQNSLVYNNLESYSLNFISDIILGLSKVQYDGNLRKLYEEEYLKFVAYAIVDTILVMLIHKKTNLMDIDFYESYMNRIPFSKIGQNNISDSLVYNELKNNNIFLLESEYSNVEKQSFPGGYVKPPTKKKAKATMGLDFSSLYPNSIITNGLSPEKYIDTVEMDPDNLGKVSDKDLQKWLKYKNLGFSLTPIGNIYDTREEGLYVRIEKGLIGKRKVFKNYAADIYLNILTKIENEISKHK
;
A
#
# COMPACT_ATOMS: atom_id res chain seq x y z
N MET A 1 -8.61 8.22 9.52
CA MET A 1 -7.87 6.97 9.13
C MET A 1 -6.53 6.93 9.85
N ILE A 2 -6.11 5.77 10.34
CA ILE A 2 -4.82 5.59 11.03
C ILE A 2 -3.71 5.42 10.01
N ILE A 3 -2.64 6.20 10.16
CA ILE A 3 -1.47 6.14 9.26
C ILE A 3 -0.40 5.22 9.83
N ASP A 4 0.03 5.50 11.06
CA ASP A 4 1.16 4.82 11.69
C ASP A 4 1.03 4.86 13.21
N PHE A 5 1.84 4.07 13.90
CA PHE A 5 1.87 4.06 15.35
C PHE A 5 3.25 3.67 15.88
N ARG A 6 3.51 4.05 17.13
CA ARG A 6 4.68 3.63 17.89
C ARG A 6 4.24 3.26 19.30
N GLN A 7 4.48 2.02 19.69
CA GLN A 7 4.24 1.54 21.05
C GLN A 7 5.42 1.87 21.96
N ASN A 8 5.11 2.45 23.09
CA ASN A 8 6.00 2.61 24.23
C ASN A 8 5.46 1.77 25.39
N LYS A 9 6.18 1.73 26.51
CA LYS A 9 5.79 0.94 27.67
C LYS A 9 4.41 1.33 28.24
N GLU A 10 4.13 2.62 28.37
CA GLU A 10 2.95 3.16 29.03
C GLU A 10 2.02 3.92 28.09
N SER A 11 2.45 4.18 26.86
CA SER A 11 1.70 4.97 25.90
C SER A 11 1.86 4.45 24.47
N MET A 12 0.98 4.89 23.60
CA MET A 12 1.10 4.66 22.15
C MET A 12 0.92 5.99 21.41
N GLU A 13 1.90 6.34 20.59
CA GLU A 13 1.79 7.43 19.63
C GLU A 13 1.04 6.93 18.40
N ILE A 14 -0.03 7.60 18.01
CA ILE A 14 -0.86 7.23 16.85
C ILE A 14 -0.92 8.44 15.93
N SER A 15 -0.59 8.26 14.66
CA SER A 15 -0.86 9.27 13.64
C SER A 15 -2.09 8.91 12.82
N TYR A 16 -2.91 9.91 12.53
CA TYR A 16 -4.17 9.76 11.81
C TYR A 16 -4.42 10.95 10.87
N VAL A 17 -5.28 10.79 9.89
CA VAL A 17 -5.70 11.88 9.00
C VAL A 17 -6.94 12.55 9.59
N ASP A 18 -6.84 13.86 9.81
CA ASP A 18 -7.93 14.70 10.33
C ASP A 18 -8.95 15.10 9.25
N GLU A 19 -9.96 15.89 9.62
CA GLU A 19 -11.01 16.39 8.73
C GLU A 19 -10.48 17.35 7.65
N ASN A 20 -9.31 17.94 7.84
CA ASN A 20 -8.65 18.84 6.90
C ASN A 20 -7.62 18.13 6.01
N ASN A 21 -7.58 16.80 6.07
CA ASN A 21 -6.63 15.93 5.35
C ASN A 21 -5.15 16.16 5.75
N ASN A 22 -4.90 16.59 7.01
CA ASN A 22 -3.57 16.66 7.59
C ASN A 22 -3.28 15.41 8.42
N ILE A 23 -2.00 15.06 8.56
CA ILE A 23 -1.57 14.00 9.47
C ILE A 23 -1.31 14.59 10.84
N GLU A 24 -2.15 14.24 11.80
CA GLU A 24 -2.04 14.64 13.20
C GLU A 24 -1.56 13.46 14.07
N ILE A 25 -1.03 13.77 15.26
CA ILE A 25 -0.50 12.77 16.18
C ILE A 25 -1.12 12.96 17.55
N ILE A 26 -1.49 11.84 18.16
CA ILE A 26 -1.91 11.79 19.54
C ILE A 26 -1.10 10.79 20.33
N ASN A 27 -1.07 10.99 21.63
CA ASN A 27 -0.60 10.01 22.61
C ASN A 27 -1.80 9.36 23.29
N ALA A 28 -1.93 8.05 23.10
CA ALA A 28 -2.92 7.23 23.77
C ALA A 28 -2.29 6.61 25.02
N GLU A 29 -2.96 6.73 26.16
CA GLU A 29 -2.59 6.05 27.41
C GLU A 29 -3.24 4.68 27.48
N LEU A 30 -2.61 3.73 28.18
CA LEU A 30 -3.19 2.43 28.40
C LEU A 30 -4.42 2.57 29.33
N PRO A 31 -5.62 2.19 28.86
CA PRO A 31 -6.81 2.28 29.69
C PRO A 31 -6.69 1.43 30.93
N PHE A 32 -7.16 1.94 32.05
CA PHE A 32 -7.22 1.14 33.28
C PHE A 32 -8.06 -0.11 33.11
N GLY A 33 -7.48 -1.28 33.43
CA GLY A 33 -8.18 -2.55 33.32
C GLY A 33 -8.25 -3.11 31.90
N TYR A 34 -7.40 -2.65 30.97
CA TYR A 34 -7.29 -3.24 29.65
C TYR A 34 -6.82 -4.69 29.72
N TYR A 35 -7.45 -5.61 28.99
CA TYR A 35 -7.25 -7.04 29.11
C TYR A 35 -7.27 -7.77 27.78
N LYS A 36 -6.66 -8.96 27.74
CA LYS A 36 -6.82 -9.98 26.71
C LYS A 36 -7.61 -11.18 27.26
N TYR A 37 -8.12 -11.99 26.34
CA TYR A 37 -8.73 -13.27 26.73
C TYR A 37 -7.68 -14.37 26.67
N VAL A 38 -7.70 -15.24 27.69
CA VAL A 38 -6.88 -16.45 27.76
C VAL A 38 -7.78 -17.63 28.02
N GLU A 39 -7.42 -18.83 27.56
CA GLU A 39 -8.16 -20.04 27.84
C GLU A 39 -8.10 -20.39 29.35
N CYS A 40 -9.17 -20.99 29.82
CA CYS A 40 -9.25 -21.46 31.19
C CYS A 40 -10.14 -22.71 31.28
N ASP A 41 -10.04 -23.43 32.41
CA ASP A 41 -10.88 -24.59 32.67
C ASP A 41 -12.35 -24.19 32.88
N ALA A 42 -13.27 -25.12 32.59
CA ALA A 42 -14.70 -24.92 32.78
C ALA A 42 -15.08 -24.63 34.26
N ALA A 43 -14.23 -25.05 35.19
CA ALA A 43 -14.37 -24.82 36.62
C ALA A 43 -13.77 -23.51 37.14
N ASP A 44 -13.07 -22.74 36.26
CA ASP A 44 -12.45 -21.46 36.65
C ASP A 44 -13.55 -20.44 37.00
N ASN A 45 -13.52 -19.94 38.24
CA ASN A 45 -14.48 -18.94 38.72
C ASN A 45 -14.43 -17.60 37.99
N ASN A 46 -13.34 -17.32 37.28
CA ASN A 46 -13.15 -16.10 36.46
C ASN A 46 -13.54 -16.31 35.00
N LYS A 47 -14.09 -17.47 34.63
CA LYS A 47 -14.54 -17.71 33.26
C LYS A 47 -15.63 -16.73 32.87
N ILE A 48 -15.67 -16.38 31.60
CA ILE A 48 -16.69 -15.48 31.05
C ILE A 48 -17.71 -16.32 30.29
N GLU A 49 -18.97 -16.20 30.69
CA GLU A 49 -20.07 -16.91 30.02
C GLU A 49 -20.36 -16.28 28.65
N GLY A 50 -20.70 -17.12 27.67
CA GLY A 50 -21.07 -16.68 26.31
C GLY A 50 -19.91 -16.31 25.41
N ILE A 51 -18.65 -16.38 25.90
CA ILE A 51 -17.45 -16.14 25.10
C ILE A 51 -16.61 -17.42 25.10
N LYS A 52 -16.10 -17.77 23.90
CA LYS A 52 -15.27 -18.95 23.68
C LYS A 52 -14.00 -18.61 22.93
N SER A 53 -12.95 -19.41 23.16
CA SER A 53 -11.78 -19.38 22.29
C SER A 53 -12.08 -20.01 20.92
N PHE A 54 -11.18 -19.83 19.98
CA PHE A 54 -11.26 -20.49 18.68
C PHE A 54 -11.33 -22.03 18.79
N ASN A 55 -10.69 -22.59 19.80
CA ASN A 55 -10.71 -24.02 20.11
C ASN A 55 -11.97 -24.45 20.90
N ASN A 56 -12.96 -23.59 21.03
CA ASN A 56 -14.20 -23.79 21.79
C ASN A 56 -14.01 -23.95 23.31
N ASN A 57 -12.87 -23.55 23.86
CA ASN A 57 -12.59 -23.57 25.29
C ASN A 57 -13.17 -22.35 26.02
N HIS A 58 -13.35 -22.41 27.31
CA HIS A 58 -13.70 -21.27 28.13
C HIS A 58 -12.56 -20.28 28.21
N VAL A 59 -12.90 -19.00 28.38
CA VAL A 59 -11.92 -17.91 28.45
C VAL A 59 -12.13 -17.05 29.69
N LYS A 60 -11.04 -16.46 30.17
CA LYS A 60 -11.02 -15.45 31.23
C LYS A 60 -10.21 -14.25 30.81
N ARG A 61 -10.33 -13.16 31.59
CA ARG A 61 -9.55 -11.92 31.35
C ARG A 61 -8.18 -12.02 32.02
N GLU A 62 -7.16 -11.64 31.25
CA GLU A 62 -5.81 -11.38 31.74
C GLU A 62 -5.45 -9.93 31.43
N TYR A 63 -5.14 -9.15 32.48
CA TYR A 63 -4.92 -7.70 32.30
C TYR A 63 -3.52 -7.38 31.85
N TYR A 64 -3.41 -6.50 30.85
CA TYR A 64 -2.13 -6.00 30.39
C TYR A 64 -1.48 -5.08 31.44
N LYS A 65 -0.17 -5.21 31.56
CA LYS A 65 0.64 -4.31 32.38
C LYS A 65 1.22 -3.15 31.56
N TYR A 66 1.52 -3.40 30.30
CA TYR A 66 2.21 -2.46 29.42
C TYR A 66 1.61 -2.48 28.01
N PHE A 67 1.61 -1.32 27.37
CA PHE A 67 1.10 -1.14 26.03
C PHE A 67 1.88 -1.94 24.97
N GLU A 68 3.18 -2.13 25.15
CA GLU A 68 4.04 -2.87 24.23
C GLU A 68 3.65 -4.34 24.04
N ASN A 69 2.83 -4.86 24.97
CA ASN A 69 2.31 -6.23 24.91
C ASN A 69 0.95 -6.35 24.23
N LEU A 70 0.38 -5.25 23.72
CA LEU A 70 -0.90 -5.25 23.03
C LEU A 70 -0.83 -5.92 21.67
N ASN A 71 -1.85 -6.73 21.35
CA ASN A 71 -2.11 -7.12 19.99
C ASN A 71 -2.64 -5.91 19.20
N ILE A 72 -1.84 -5.40 18.28
CA ILE A 72 -2.15 -4.19 17.52
C ILE A 72 -3.39 -4.34 16.65
N ASN A 73 -3.56 -5.48 15.99
CA ASN A 73 -4.73 -5.72 15.16
C ASN A 73 -6.01 -5.73 16.00
N GLU A 74 -5.93 -6.29 17.20
CA GLU A 74 -7.03 -6.29 18.16
C GLU A 74 -7.37 -4.87 18.60
N TYR A 75 -6.38 -4.10 19.00
CA TYR A 75 -6.56 -2.73 19.47
C TYR A 75 -7.25 -1.85 18.41
N PHE A 76 -6.73 -1.80 17.20
CA PHE A 76 -7.30 -0.93 16.16
C PHE A 76 -8.67 -1.39 15.67
N ASN A 77 -8.95 -2.68 15.68
CA ASN A 77 -10.25 -3.19 15.27
C ASN A 77 -11.35 -3.08 16.35
N ASN A 78 -10.97 -3.17 17.62
CA ASN A 78 -11.95 -3.32 18.70
C ASN A 78 -11.93 -2.20 19.74
N ASP A 79 -10.74 -1.81 20.16
CA ASP A 79 -10.60 -1.09 21.42
C ASP A 79 -10.35 0.39 21.21
N LEU A 80 -9.97 0.80 19.99
CA LEU A 80 -9.84 2.20 19.62
C LEU A 80 -11.15 2.98 19.87
N LYS A 81 -12.29 2.35 19.62
CA LYS A 81 -13.62 2.96 19.89
C LYS A 81 -13.83 3.31 21.35
N LEU A 82 -13.38 2.46 22.26
CA LEU A 82 -13.57 2.65 23.69
C LEU A 82 -12.57 3.66 24.26
N ASN A 83 -11.36 3.67 23.73
CA ASN A 83 -10.24 4.40 24.30
C ASN A 83 -9.98 5.76 23.63
N GLN A 84 -10.34 5.86 22.36
CA GLN A 84 -10.17 7.07 21.54
C GLN A 84 -11.41 7.25 20.63
N PRO A 85 -12.59 7.58 21.20
CA PRO A 85 -13.86 7.61 20.48
C PRO A 85 -13.85 8.61 19.31
N ASP A 86 -13.16 9.74 19.44
CA ASP A 86 -13.11 10.76 18.38
C ASP A 86 -12.28 10.28 17.19
N ILE A 87 -11.14 9.63 17.44
CA ILE A 87 -10.32 9.04 16.36
C ILE A 87 -11.04 7.87 15.72
N TYR A 88 -11.70 7.04 16.52
CA TYR A 88 -12.53 5.96 16.00
C TYR A 88 -13.61 6.51 15.06
N LYS A 89 -14.29 7.56 15.47
CA LYS A 89 -15.31 8.22 14.67
C LYS A 89 -14.73 8.74 13.34
N LEU A 90 -13.63 9.47 13.36
CA LEU A 90 -12.91 9.89 12.16
C LEU A 90 -12.47 8.71 11.28
N SER A 91 -12.20 7.56 11.87
CA SER A 91 -11.76 6.37 11.12
C SER A 91 -12.91 5.54 10.53
N VAL A 92 -14.17 5.79 10.87
CA VAL A 92 -15.34 4.99 10.41
C VAL A 92 -16.38 5.81 9.66
N ASP A 93 -16.52 7.11 9.94
CA ASP A 93 -17.57 7.93 9.35
C ASP A 93 -17.27 8.36 7.92
N SER A 94 -15.97 8.58 7.60
CA SER A 94 -15.53 8.93 6.26
C SER A 94 -14.06 8.57 6.05
N ILE A 95 -13.70 8.35 4.78
CA ILE A 95 -12.30 8.21 4.41
C ILE A 95 -11.67 9.61 4.25
N HIS A 96 -10.61 9.86 4.98
CA HIS A 96 -9.79 11.05 4.83
C HIS A 96 -8.42 10.63 4.29
N ILE A 97 -8.06 11.16 3.13
CA ILE A 97 -6.79 10.90 2.46
C ILE A 97 -5.86 12.09 2.72
N PRO A 98 -4.61 11.89 3.13
CA PRO A 98 -3.71 13.00 3.42
C PRO A 98 -3.39 13.80 2.16
N LYS A 99 -3.21 15.11 2.30
CA LYS A 99 -2.69 15.95 1.22
C LYS A 99 -1.34 15.46 0.74
N CYS A 100 -1.22 15.31 -0.57
CA CYS A 100 -0.05 14.77 -1.22
C CYS A 100 0.78 15.85 -1.89
N TYR A 101 2.08 15.63 -1.87
CA TYR A 101 3.07 16.48 -2.53
C TYR A 101 3.99 15.59 -3.35
N SER A 102 4.11 15.85 -4.64
CA SER A 102 5.08 15.12 -5.46
C SER A 102 6.48 15.67 -5.25
N LEU A 103 7.44 14.78 -5.17
CA LEU A 103 8.86 15.04 -4.91
C LEU A 103 9.71 14.46 -6.03
N ASP A 104 10.70 15.24 -6.44
CA ASP A 104 11.79 14.81 -7.32
C ASP A 104 13.07 15.57 -6.98
N ILE A 105 14.24 14.98 -7.22
CA ILE A 105 15.54 15.62 -7.03
C ILE A 105 16.37 15.57 -8.29
N GLU A 106 17.17 16.63 -8.51
CA GLU A 106 18.21 16.62 -9.53
C GLU A 106 19.59 16.66 -8.89
N THR A 107 20.47 15.80 -9.37
CA THR A 107 21.82 15.65 -8.80
C THR A 107 22.90 16.09 -9.77
N GLU A 108 23.99 16.59 -9.25
CA GLU A 108 25.17 16.95 -10.03
C GLU A 108 25.73 15.73 -10.77
N ILE A 109 26.29 15.95 -11.95
CA ILE A 109 27.05 14.97 -12.71
C ILE A 109 28.50 15.45 -12.78
N THR A 110 29.42 14.73 -12.18
CA THR A 110 30.84 15.07 -12.13
C THR A 110 31.66 14.16 -13.06
N ASP A 111 32.85 14.62 -13.48
CA ASP A 111 33.77 13.80 -14.29
C ASP A 111 34.34 12.63 -13.47
N GLU A 112 34.42 12.79 -12.14
CA GLU A 112 34.98 11.80 -11.22
C GLU A 112 34.00 10.64 -10.97
N TYR A 113 32.71 10.95 -10.74
CA TYR A 113 31.71 9.95 -10.32
C TYR A 113 30.60 9.72 -11.37
N GLY A 114 30.55 10.51 -12.45
CA GLY A 114 29.45 10.46 -13.41
C GLY A 114 28.09 10.67 -12.71
N TYR A 115 27.13 9.80 -13.01
CA TYR A 115 25.89 9.67 -12.23
C TYR A 115 26.16 8.86 -10.96
N SER A 116 26.01 9.48 -9.80
CA SER A 116 26.16 8.78 -8.52
C SER A 116 24.96 7.88 -8.25
N THR A 117 25.23 6.68 -7.71
CA THR A 117 24.13 5.82 -7.22
C THR A 117 23.53 6.39 -5.93
N ALA A 118 22.28 6.01 -5.64
CA ALA A 118 21.58 6.47 -4.44
C ALA A 118 22.30 6.02 -3.14
N GLU A 119 22.95 4.86 -3.16
CA GLU A 119 23.68 4.30 -2.01
C GLU A 119 24.93 5.12 -1.72
N LEU A 120 25.67 5.51 -2.75
CA LEU A 120 26.89 6.28 -2.63
C LEU A 120 26.62 7.76 -2.41
N ALA A 121 25.67 8.35 -3.13
CA ALA A 121 25.27 9.76 -3.08
C ALA A 121 26.50 10.69 -3.04
N GLU A 122 27.44 10.52 -3.97
CA GLU A 122 28.71 11.28 -3.99
C GLU A 122 28.50 12.72 -4.43
N ASN A 123 27.64 12.94 -5.41
CA ASN A 123 27.40 14.25 -6.00
C ASN A 123 26.40 15.05 -5.17
N LYS A 124 26.43 16.37 -5.30
CA LYS A 124 25.46 17.25 -4.62
C LYS A 124 24.07 17.11 -5.21
N ILE A 125 23.07 17.34 -4.37
CA ILE A 125 21.71 17.60 -4.85
C ILE A 125 21.65 19.05 -5.30
N LEU A 126 21.34 19.28 -6.57
CA LEU A 126 21.25 20.61 -7.19
C LEU A 126 19.89 21.25 -6.94
N SER A 127 18.83 20.46 -7.01
CA SER A 127 17.47 20.93 -6.75
C SER A 127 16.60 19.88 -6.10
N ILE A 128 15.58 20.34 -5.38
CA ILE A 128 14.49 19.55 -4.82
C ILE A 128 13.18 20.21 -5.23
N SER A 129 12.39 19.55 -6.04
CA SER A 129 11.10 20.03 -6.53
C SER A 129 9.96 19.38 -5.75
N ILE A 130 9.00 20.20 -5.32
CA ILE A 130 7.83 19.75 -4.54
C ILE A 130 6.58 20.40 -5.13
N THR A 131 5.64 19.60 -5.61
CA THR A 131 4.40 20.09 -6.25
C THR A 131 3.19 19.61 -5.47
N ASP A 132 2.27 20.54 -5.16
CA ASP A 132 1.01 20.26 -4.48
C ASP A 132 -0.09 19.74 -5.42
N GLU A 133 -1.23 19.35 -4.86
CA GLU A 133 -2.38 18.86 -5.63
C GLU A 133 -2.99 19.90 -6.59
N SER A 134 -2.71 21.19 -6.43
CA SER A 134 -3.09 22.26 -7.35
C SER A 134 -2.06 22.49 -8.45
N CYS A 135 -1.01 21.66 -8.51
CA CYS A 135 0.15 21.84 -9.37
C CYS A 135 0.92 23.15 -9.11
N ASN A 136 0.89 23.66 -7.88
CA ASN A 136 1.80 24.72 -7.44
C ASN A 136 3.10 24.08 -6.98
N THR A 137 4.23 24.58 -7.47
CA THR A 137 5.54 23.98 -7.18
C THR A 137 6.40 24.87 -6.30
N LEU A 138 7.00 24.32 -5.27
CA LEU A 138 8.10 24.90 -4.52
C LEU A 138 9.40 24.21 -4.96
N LEU A 139 10.30 24.99 -5.55
CA LEU A 139 11.61 24.53 -5.98
C LEU A 139 12.69 25.04 -5.04
N PHE A 140 13.39 24.15 -4.38
CA PHE A 140 14.63 24.44 -3.68
C PHE A 140 15.79 24.20 -4.65
N ILE A 141 16.68 25.17 -4.80
CA ILE A 141 17.78 25.08 -5.76
C ILE A 141 19.07 25.64 -5.17
N LEU A 142 20.18 25.00 -5.45
CA LEU A 142 21.49 25.54 -5.10
C LEU A 142 21.86 26.71 -6.00
N LYS A 143 22.47 27.70 -5.39
CA LYS A 143 23.00 28.86 -6.10
C LYS A 143 23.99 28.40 -7.17
N ASN A 144 23.76 28.90 -8.38
CA ASN A 144 24.69 28.77 -9.49
C ASN A 144 25.34 30.12 -9.76
N ASP A 145 26.66 30.17 -9.71
CA ASP A 145 27.43 31.44 -9.90
C ASP A 145 27.19 32.07 -11.25
N LYS A 146 26.79 31.31 -12.27
CA LYS A 146 26.48 31.78 -13.62
C LYS A 146 25.08 32.43 -13.70
N HIS A 147 24.16 32.08 -12.79
CA HIS A 147 22.74 32.48 -12.84
C HIS A 147 22.30 32.99 -11.47
N LYS A 148 22.49 34.30 -11.20
CA LYS A 148 22.40 34.85 -9.86
C LYS A 148 20.99 35.17 -9.37
N GLU A 149 20.03 35.46 -10.25
CA GLU A 149 18.69 35.92 -9.84
C GLU A 149 17.59 35.46 -10.79
N PHE A 150 16.43 35.10 -10.23
CA PHE A 150 15.21 34.82 -10.99
C PHE A 150 14.35 36.10 -11.03
N SER A 151 14.46 36.87 -12.10
CA SER A 151 13.57 37.98 -12.40
C SER A 151 12.17 37.50 -12.80
N ASP A 152 11.18 38.40 -12.79
CA ASP A 152 9.83 38.09 -13.27
C ASP A 152 9.84 37.65 -14.74
N TYR A 153 10.72 38.25 -15.57
CA TYR A 153 10.94 37.82 -16.96
C TYR A 153 11.42 36.37 -17.05
N ASN A 154 12.36 35.96 -16.19
CA ASN A 154 12.84 34.59 -16.21
C ASN A 154 11.73 33.60 -15.78
N LYS A 155 10.84 34.01 -14.87
CA LYS A 155 9.68 33.18 -14.46
C LYS A 155 8.67 33.05 -15.59
N GLU A 156 8.46 34.05 -16.42
CA GLU A 156 7.62 33.95 -17.61
C GLU A 156 8.18 32.95 -18.62
N LEU A 157 9.49 33.04 -18.93
CA LEU A 157 10.17 32.07 -19.81
C LEU A 157 10.07 30.63 -19.27
N ILE A 158 10.25 30.42 -17.98
CA ILE A 158 10.07 29.11 -17.35
C ILE A 158 8.63 28.62 -17.55
N ASN A 159 7.62 29.48 -17.35
CA ASN A 159 6.23 29.11 -17.59
C ASN A 159 5.96 28.74 -19.06
N GLU A 160 6.53 29.45 -20.02
CA GLU A 160 6.43 29.11 -21.45
C GLU A 160 7.00 27.70 -21.71
N MET A 161 8.19 27.39 -21.19
CA MET A 161 8.80 26.05 -21.32
C MET A 161 7.97 24.94 -20.66
N ILE A 162 7.34 25.22 -19.51
CA ILE A 162 6.41 24.29 -18.85
C ILE A 162 5.19 24.05 -19.76
N HIS A 163 4.61 25.12 -20.32
CA HIS A 163 3.46 25.01 -21.21
C HIS A 163 3.78 24.29 -22.52
N GLU A 164 4.97 24.50 -23.10
CA GLU A 164 5.42 23.75 -24.27
C GLU A 164 5.46 22.23 -24.00
N SER A 165 5.91 21.84 -22.81
CA SER A 165 5.98 20.44 -22.40
C SER A 165 4.63 19.82 -22.09
N LEU A 166 3.75 20.56 -21.41
CA LEU A 166 2.43 20.06 -20.94
C LEU A 166 1.32 20.27 -21.98
N GLY A 167 1.59 21.00 -23.07
CA GLY A 167 0.68 21.26 -24.18
C GLY A 167 -0.53 22.12 -23.82
N GLU A 168 -1.30 22.49 -24.85
CA GLU A 168 -2.45 23.39 -24.75
C GLU A 168 -3.59 22.85 -23.84
N ARG A 169 -3.58 21.58 -23.51
CA ARG A 169 -4.59 20.97 -22.63
C ARG A 169 -4.54 21.50 -21.19
N TYR A 170 -3.41 22.03 -20.77
CA TYR A 170 -3.19 22.60 -19.44
C TYR A 170 -2.95 24.11 -19.55
N ASN A 171 -3.95 24.85 -20.05
CA ASN A 171 -3.89 26.31 -20.28
C ASN A 171 -3.93 27.14 -18.97
N GLN A 172 -3.70 26.52 -17.80
CA GLN A 172 -3.60 27.25 -16.54
C GLN A 172 -2.16 27.75 -16.35
N LYS A 173 -2.01 28.96 -15.86
CA LYS A 173 -0.70 29.49 -15.45
C LYS A 173 -0.24 28.70 -14.20
N PHE A 174 0.88 27.98 -14.31
CA PHE A 174 1.45 27.26 -13.19
C PHE A 174 2.10 28.25 -12.20
N LYS A 175 1.80 28.06 -10.93
CA LYS A 175 2.43 28.87 -9.87
C LYS A 175 3.63 28.10 -9.35
N PHE A 176 4.76 28.77 -9.26
CA PHE A 176 5.94 28.20 -8.62
C PHE A 176 6.68 29.27 -7.83
N ASP A 177 7.30 28.84 -6.75
CA ASP A 177 8.20 29.62 -5.92
C ASP A 177 9.59 28.97 -5.95
N ILE A 178 10.62 29.77 -6.16
CA ILE A 178 12.01 29.31 -6.24
C ILE A 178 12.77 29.86 -5.05
N ARG A 179 13.31 28.95 -4.23
CA ARG A 179 14.15 29.29 -3.09
C ARG A 179 15.59 28.88 -3.36
N VAL A 180 16.46 29.88 -3.49
CA VAL A 180 17.89 29.69 -3.75
C VAL A 180 18.63 29.56 -2.42
N PHE A 181 19.49 28.55 -2.32
CA PHE A 181 20.32 28.28 -1.14
C PHE A 181 21.80 28.40 -1.48
N GLU A 182 22.58 28.97 -0.57
CA GLU A 182 24.03 29.08 -0.71
C GLU A 182 24.73 27.72 -0.53
N THR A 183 24.19 26.85 0.33
CA THR A 183 24.77 25.55 0.64
C THR A 183 23.74 24.42 0.56
N GLU A 184 24.20 23.24 0.16
CA GLU A 184 23.38 22.01 0.15
C GLU A 184 22.91 21.64 1.57
N TYR A 185 23.75 21.90 2.59
CA TYR A 185 23.38 21.69 4.00
C TYR A 185 22.15 22.48 4.39
N GLU A 186 22.11 23.77 4.08
CA GLU A 186 20.96 24.64 4.39
C GLU A 186 19.70 24.18 3.64
N MET A 187 19.84 23.85 2.34
CA MET A 187 18.74 23.37 1.52
C MET A 187 18.13 22.09 2.11
N LEU A 188 18.93 21.08 2.39
CA LEU A 188 18.47 19.82 2.98
C LEU A 188 17.92 19.99 4.40
N ASN A 189 18.53 20.87 5.21
CA ASN A 189 18.04 21.13 6.54
C ASN A 189 16.65 21.75 6.54
N VAL A 190 16.41 22.75 5.67
CA VAL A 190 15.09 23.38 5.49
C VAL A 190 14.09 22.40 4.91
N PHE A 191 14.52 21.57 3.96
CA PHE A 191 13.65 20.53 3.36
C PHE A 191 13.16 19.53 4.42
N LEU A 192 14.03 19.02 5.30
CA LEU A 192 13.63 18.13 6.38
C LEU A 192 12.65 18.79 7.36
N GLU A 193 12.84 20.09 7.66
CA GLU A 193 11.89 20.86 8.48
C GLU A 193 10.54 21.05 7.80
N CYS A 194 10.53 21.24 6.48
CA CYS A 194 9.29 21.34 5.71
C CYS A 194 8.51 20.03 5.69
N ILE A 195 9.18 18.87 5.59
CA ILE A 195 8.52 17.57 5.73
C ILE A 195 7.91 17.43 7.13
N ASN A 196 8.65 17.81 8.15
CA ASN A 196 8.16 17.75 9.52
C ASN A 196 6.87 18.57 9.72
N LYS A 197 6.79 19.76 9.12
CA LYS A 197 5.74 20.74 9.43
C LYS A 197 4.61 20.79 8.40
N TYR A 198 4.90 20.53 7.11
CA TYR A 198 3.97 20.84 6.02
C TYR A 198 3.76 19.68 5.03
N PHE A 199 4.80 18.95 4.67
CA PHE A 199 4.74 17.94 3.61
C PHE A 199 4.60 16.55 4.21
N HIS A 200 3.44 16.24 4.75
CA HIS A 200 3.23 15.03 5.55
C HIS A 200 3.16 13.74 4.71
N CYS A 201 2.78 13.85 3.44
CA CYS A 201 2.73 12.72 2.49
C CYS A 201 3.42 13.13 1.20
N LEU A 202 4.58 12.56 0.95
CA LEU A 202 5.34 12.72 -0.28
C LEU A 202 5.06 11.55 -1.20
N ILE A 203 4.84 11.84 -2.48
CA ILE A 203 4.76 10.85 -3.55
C ILE A 203 5.85 11.16 -4.57
N GLY A 204 6.40 10.17 -5.25
CA GLY A 204 7.41 10.40 -6.26
C GLY A 204 7.55 9.22 -7.23
N TRP A 205 8.27 9.44 -8.33
CA TRP A 205 8.51 8.40 -9.32
C TRP A 205 9.83 7.70 -9.06
N ASN A 206 9.78 6.46 -8.60
CA ASN A 206 10.96 5.73 -8.10
C ASN A 206 11.60 6.37 -6.86
N VAL A 207 10.85 7.17 -6.14
CA VAL A 207 11.34 7.96 -5.00
C VAL A 207 11.94 7.09 -3.89
N VAL A 208 11.38 5.92 -3.64
CA VAL A 208 11.89 4.96 -2.64
C VAL A 208 13.09 4.18 -3.18
N GLY A 209 13.17 4.01 -4.50
CA GLY A 209 14.31 3.34 -5.14
C GLY A 209 15.52 4.25 -5.38
N TYR A 210 15.33 5.57 -5.43
CA TYR A 210 16.42 6.51 -5.72
C TYR A 210 16.39 7.76 -4.83
N ASP A 211 15.47 8.69 -5.03
CA ASP A 211 15.50 10.04 -4.46
C ASP A 211 15.61 10.06 -2.94
N TRP A 212 14.76 9.30 -2.26
CA TRP A 212 14.76 9.26 -0.79
C TRP A 212 16.02 8.64 -0.22
N ILE A 213 16.54 7.58 -0.86
CA ILE A 213 17.81 6.95 -0.46
C ILE A 213 18.95 7.94 -0.67
N TYR A 214 18.94 8.65 -1.80
CA TYR A 214 19.94 9.67 -2.11
C TYR A 214 19.93 10.79 -1.08
N ILE A 215 18.75 11.39 -0.81
CA ILE A 215 18.57 12.44 0.22
C ILE A 215 19.09 11.96 1.57
N LYS A 216 18.70 10.75 2.00
CA LYS A 216 19.15 10.17 3.27
C LYS A 216 20.67 10.09 3.34
N ASN A 217 21.32 9.57 2.30
CA ASN A 217 22.75 9.35 2.28
C ASN A 217 23.52 10.69 2.15
N ARG A 218 22.97 11.68 1.41
CA ARG A 218 23.53 13.05 1.39
C ARG A 218 23.39 13.73 2.75
N CYS A 219 22.24 13.64 3.38
CA CYS A 219 22.05 14.14 4.76
C CYS A 219 23.12 13.58 5.70
N LYS A 220 23.31 12.26 5.67
CA LYS A 220 24.32 11.58 6.50
C LYS A 220 25.74 12.12 6.25
N LYS A 221 26.13 12.32 4.97
CA LYS A 221 27.44 12.88 4.58
C LYS A 221 27.63 14.31 5.10
N LEU A 222 26.57 15.08 5.15
CA LEU A 222 26.57 16.48 5.62
C LEU A 222 26.31 16.60 7.13
N GLY A 223 26.21 15.51 7.88
CA GLY A 223 25.96 15.53 9.32
C GLY A 223 24.52 15.79 9.71
N LEU A 224 23.58 15.68 8.78
CA LEU A 224 22.14 15.73 9.03
C LEU A 224 21.56 14.34 9.25
N ASP A 225 20.50 14.23 10.05
CA ASP A 225 19.77 12.97 10.23
C ASP A 225 18.31 13.15 9.77
N ILE A 226 17.81 12.25 8.92
CA ILE A 226 16.45 12.26 8.41
C ILE A 226 15.37 12.15 9.49
N LYS A 227 15.71 11.72 10.72
CA LYS A 227 14.77 11.78 11.86
C LYS A 227 14.23 13.19 12.11
N LYS A 228 14.92 14.25 11.64
CA LYS A 228 14.47 15.63 11.71
C LYS A 228 13.16 15.87 10.93
N ALA A 229 12.92 15.08 9.90
CA ALA A 229 11.67 15.10 9.14
C ALA A 229 10.49 14.48 9.92
N SER A 230 10.74 13.73 11.00
CA SER A 230 9.71 13.16 11.85
C SER A 230 9.30 14.15 12.95
N PRO A 231 8.01 14.35 13.22
CA PRO A 231 7.54 15.23 14.30
C PRO A 231 7.95 14.77 15.70
N VAL A 232 8.25 13.49 15.84
CA VAL A 232 8.74 12.89 17.11
C VAL A 232 10.24 12.57 17.06
N SER A 233 10.95 13.06 16.06
CA SER A 233 12.40 12.85 15.84
C SER A 233 12.82 11.38 15.85
N VAL A 234 12.03 10.52 15.22
CA VAL A 234 12.27 9.07 15.11
C VAL A 234 12.25 8.65 13.65
N LYS A 235 13.09 7.69 13.31
CA LYS A 235 13.09 7.00 12.01
C LYS A 235 12.83 5.52 12.19
N VAL A 236 12.17 4.91 11.21
CA VAL A 236 11.79 3.49 11.19
C VAL A 236 12.23 2.86 9.88
N ASN A 237 12.55 1.57 9.92
CA ASN A 237 12.81 0.81 8.72
C ASN A 237 11.50 0.30 8.13
N ARG A 238 11.25 0.61 6.86
CA ARG A 238 10.13 0.09 6.10
C ARG A 238 10.60 -0.83 5.00
N SER A 239 9.93 -1.95 4.83
CA SER A 239 10.25 -2.96 3.82
C SER A 239 9.43 -2.73 2.56
N PHE A 240 10.09 -2.74 1.42
CA PHE A 240 9.50 -2.60 0.09
C PHE A 240 9.85 -3.80 -0.77
N LYS A 241 9.07 -4.07 -1.79
CA LYS A 241 9.35 -5.11 -2.79
C LYS A 241 9.50 -4.46 -4.16
N ASN A 242 10.62 -4.73 -4.82
CA ASN A 242 10.82 -4.32 -6.19
C ASN A 242 10.04 -5.21 -7.19
N ARG A 243 10.10 -4.89 -8.49
CA ARG A 243 9.44 -5.67 -9.56
C ARG A 243 9.87 -7.14 -9.58
N ARG A 244 11.09 -7.46 -9.16
CA ARG A 244 11.60 -8.83 -9.06
C ARG A 244 11.14 -9.56 -7.79
N LYS A 245 10.27 -8.91 -6.99
CA LYS A 245 9.80 -9.38 -5.67
C LYS A 245 10.91 -9.52 -4.62
N GLU A 246 12.07 -8.90 -4.84
CA GLU A 246 13.13 -8.81 -3.86
C GLU A 246 12.76 -7.78 -2.81
N THR A 247 12.93 -8.14 -1.54
CA THR A 247 12.62 -7.24 -0.41
C THR A 247 13.86 -6.43 -0.05
N PHE A 248 13.69 -5.13 0.05
CA PHE A 248 14.71 -4.20 0.56
C PHE A 248 14.11 -3.29 1.63
N SER A 249 14.95 -2.71 2.47
CA SER A 249 14.52 -1.90 3.61
C SER A 249 15.08 -0.48 3.51
N VAL A 250 14.24 0.50 3.77
CA VAL A 250 14.60 1.91 3.72
C VAL A 250 14.21 2.59 5.02
N GLU A 251 15.12 3.41 5.58
CA GLU A 251 14.83 4.26 6.74
C GLU A 251 13.91 5.41 6.32
N MET A 252 12.80 5.57 7.02
CA MET A 252 11.78 6.59 6.80
C MET A 252 11.52 7.38 8.09
N PRO A 253 11.11 8.65 8.01
CA PRO A 253 10.66 9.39 9.19
C PRO A 253 9.35 8.80 9.71
N LEU A 254 9.28 8.52 11.01
CA LEU A 254 8.06 8.03 11.64
C LEU A 254 6.96 9.10 11.54
N HIS A 255 5.72 8.67 11.31
CA HIS A 255 4.54 9.51 11.14
C HIS A 255 4.56 10.44 9.91
N ARG A 256 5.42 10.16 8.93
CA ARG A 256 5.43 10.79 7.61
C ARG A 256 5.42 9.70 6.54
N LEU A 257 4.80 9.99 5.42
CA LEU A 257 4.68 9.07 4.30
C LEU A 257 5.60 9.48 3.16
N VAL A 258 6.32 8.51 2.61
CA VAL A 258 7.04 8.62 1.34
C VAL A 258 6.62 7.42 0.49
N LEU A 259 5.87 7.67 -0.57
CA LEU A 259 5.19 6.66 -1.37
C LEU A 259 5.70 6.66 -2.80
N ASP A 260 6.03 5.50 -3.32
CA ASP A 260 6.60 5.32 -4.65
C ASP A 260 5.53 5.00 -5.69
N TYR A 261 5.23 5.97 -6.54
CA TYR A 261 4.19 5.84 -7.55
C TYR A 261 4.55 4.83 -8.65
N MET A 262 5.84 4.70 -9.00
CA MET A 262 6.27 3.67 -9.94
C MET A 262 6.03 2.27 -9.39
N MET A 263 6.32 2.03 -8.11
CA MET A 263 6.01 0.74 -7.46
C MET A 263 4.51 0.48 -7.40
N MET A 264 3.68 1.50 -7.15
CA MET A 264 2.22 1.36 -7.19
C MET A 264 1.73 0.93 -8.58
N PHE A 265 2.27 1.52 -9.66
CA PHE A 265 1.98 1.08 -11.02
C PHE A 265 2.38 -0.38 -11.26
N GLN A 266 3.58 -0.77 -10.85
CA GLN A 266 4.11 -2.12 -11.02
C GLN A 266 3.30 -3.18 -10.25
N ASN A 267 2.69 -2.81 -9.13
CA ASN A 267 1.89 -3.69 -8.27
C ASN A 267 0.38 -3.59 -8.56
N SER A 268 -0.06 -2.63 -9.34
CA SER A 268 -1.47 -2.43 -9.69
C SER A 268 -2.00 -3.58 -10.53
N LEU A 269 -3.22 -4.02 -10.27
CA LEU A 269 -3.92 -5.03 -11.09
C LEU A 269 -4.19 -4.55 -12.54
N VAL A 270 -4.24 -3.23 -12.75
CA VAL A 270 -4.54 -2.63 -14.06
C VAL A 270 -3.28 -2.37 -14.87
N TYR A 271 -2.19 -1.98 -14.23
CA TYR A 271 -1.00 -1.45 -14.89
C TYR A 271 0.25 -2.32 -14.77
N ASN A 272 0.19 -3.51 -14.14
CA ASN A 272 1.36 -4.35 -13.84
C ASN A 272 2.04 -5.01 -15.05
N ASN A 273 1.46 -4.91 -16.26
CA ASN A 273 1.96 -5.55 -17.47
C ASN A 273 2.35 -4.55 -18.58
N LEU A 274 2.79 -3.35 -18.21
CA LEU A 274 3.25 -2.36 -19.17
C LEU A 274 4.67 -2.66 -19.66
N GLU A 275 4.99 -2.22 -20.88
CA GLU A 275 6.30 -2.40 -21.51
C GLU A 275 7.40 -1.66 -20.74
N SER A 276 7.11 -0.46 -20.26
CA SER A 276 8.03 0.37 -19.49
C SER A 276 7.32 1.05 -18.32
N TYR A 277 8.09 1.36 -17.28
CA TYR A 277 7.65 2.14 -16.12
C TYR A 277 8.47 3.42 -15.95
N SER A 278 9.10 3.91 -17.03
CA SER A 278 9.70 5.24 -16.98
C SER A 278 8.62 6.32 -16.87
N LEU A 279 8.89 7.41 -16.16
CA LEU A 279 7.94 8.51 -16.01
C LEU A 279 7.47 9.04 -17.39
N ASN A 280 8.39 9.17 -18.35
CA ASN A 280 8.05 9.62 -19.69
C ASN A 280 7.07 8.68 -20.41
N PHE A 281 7.27 7.37 -20.32
CA PHE A 281 6.38 6.39 -20.95
C PHE A 281 5.00 6.38 -20.30
N ILE A 282 4.93 6.45 -18.96
CA ILE A 282 3.65 6.45 -18.25
C ILE A 282 2.91 7.77 -18.42
N SER A 283 3.62 8.92 -18.44
CA SER A 283 2.98 10.21 -18.70
C SER A 283 2.40 10.29 -20.11
N ASP A 284 3.08 9.71 -21.11
CA ASP A 284 2.54 9.63 -22.46
C ASP A 284 1.27 8.79 -22.54
N ILE A 285 1.28 7.57 -21.99
CA ILE A 285 0.12 6.68 -22.02
C ILE A 285 -1.07 7.24 -21.20
N ILE A 286 -0.82 7.76 -20.01
CA ILE A 286 -1.89 8.18 -19.09
C ILE A 286 -2.39 9.58 -19.44
N LEU A 287 -1.49 10.50 -19.74
CA LEU A 287 -1.79 11.92 -19.91
C LEU A 287 -1.72 12.39 -21.37
N GLY A 288 -0.98 11.69 -22.22
CA GLY A 288 -0.57 12.17 -23.56
C GLY A 288 0.43 13.31 -23.47
N LEU A 289 1.29 13.30 -22.45
CA LEU A 289 2.28 14.32 -22.14
C LEU A 289 3.67 13.72 -22.08
N SER A 290 4.69 14.53 -22.32
CA SER A 290 6.09 14.13 -22.22
C SER A 290 6.89 15.09 -21.33
N LYS A 291 8.05 14.62 -20.88
CA LYS A 291 9.03 15.46 -20.18
C LYS A 291 9.56 16.57 -21.07
N VAL A 292 10.11 17.61 -20.45
CA VAL A 292 10.88 18.65 -21.18
C VAL A 292 11.99 17.98 -21.98
N GLN A 293 12.00 18.19 -23.29
CA GLN A 293 13.03 17.63 -24.17
C GLN A 293 14.30 18.51 -24.15
N TYR A 294 15.45 17.87 -24.01
CA TYR A 294 16.75 18.57 -24.07
C TYR A 294 17.80 17.72 -24.77
N ASP A 295 18.80 18.37 -25.32
CA ASP A 295 19.92 17.72 -26.00
C ASP A 295 21.11 17.57 -25.04
N GLY A 296 21.75 16.40 -25.07
CA GLY A 296 22.90 16.13 -24.25
C GLY A 296 22.58 15.45 -22.93
N ASN A 297 23.22 15.89 -21.85
CA ASN A 297 23.01 15.34 -20.50
C ASN A 297 22.58 16.43 -19.51
N LEU A 298 22.17 16.02 -18.32
CA LEU A 298 21.70 16.92 -17.28
C LEU A 298 22.76 17.97 -16.86
N ARG A 299 24.04 17.64 -16.90
CA ARG A 299 25.14 18.57 -16.62
C ARG A 299 25.13 19.74 -17.61
N LYS A 300 25.03 19.44 -18.92
CA LYS A 300 24.94 20.47 -19.95
C LYS A 300 23.70 21.34 -19.76
N LEU A 301 22.56 20.72 -19.49
CA LEU A 301 21.33 21.43 -19.20
C LEU A 301 21.49 22.42 -18.02
N TYR A 302 22.09 21.97 -16.92
CA TYR A 302 22.34 22.80 -15.73
C TYR A 302 23.36 23.91 -15.98
N GLU A 303 24.44 23.65 -16.75
CA GLU A 303 25.51 24.61 -16.99
C GLU A 303 25.20 25.62 -18.10
N GLU A 304 24.47 25.22 -19.14
CA GLU A 304 24.27 26.03 -20.34
C GLU A 304 22.83 26.53 -20.53
N GLU A 305 21.82 25.74 -20.10
CA GLU A 305 20.40 26.01 -20.32
C GLU A 305 19.63 26.04 -18.95
N TYR A 306 20.12 26.82 -18.01
CA TYR A 306 19.67 26.78 -16.60
C TYR A 306 18.17 27.02 -16.40
N LEU A 307 17.51 27.93 -17.15
CA LEU A 307 16.06 28.12 -17.05
C LEU A 307 15.29 26.87 -17.51
N LYS A 308 15.80 26.19 -18.48
CA LYS A 308 15.24 24.93 -18.97
C LYS A 308 15.46 23.78 -17.98
N PHE A 309 16.60 23.77 -17.27
CA PHE A 309 16.82 22.87 -16.13
C PHE A 309 15.78 23.09 -15.03
N VAL A 310 15.47 24.34 -14.71
CA VAL A 310 14.43 24.68 -13.73
C VAL A 310 13.05 24.21 -14.21
N ALA A 311 12.71 24.45 -15.47
CA ALA A 311 11.46 23.97 -16.06
C ALA A 311 11.37 22.43 -16.04
N TYR A 312 12.48 21.75 -16.34
CA TYR A 312 12.58 20.30 -16.31
C TYR A 312 12.27 19.74 -14.89
N ALA A 313 12.95 20.26 -13.86
CA ALA A 313 12.72 19.83 -12.47
C ALA A 313 11.27 20.08 -12.00
N ILE A 314 10.64 21.16 -12.45
CA ILE A 314 9.23 21.47 -12.13
C ILE A 314 8.28 20.52 -12.87
N VAL A 315 8.50 20.27 -14.16
CA VAL A 315 7.62 19.43 -14.99
C VAL A 315 7.59 17.99 -14.48
N ASP A 316 8.72 17.43 -14.04
CA ASP A 316 8.78 16.05 -13.54
C ASP A 316 7.85 15.85 -12.35
N THR A 317 7.81 16.77 -11.39
CA THR A 317 6.89 16.68 -10.26
C THR A 317 5.43 16.98 -10.65
N ILE A 318 5.18 17.89 -11.58
CA ILE A 318 3.83 18.13 -12.11
C ILE A 318 3.29 16.87 -12.80
N LEU A 319 4.09 16.18 -13.62
CA LEU A 319 3.68 14.95 -14.29
C LEU A 319 3.27 13.87 -13.29
N VAL A 320 4.04 13.67 -12.23
CA VAL A 320 3.69 12.71 -11.16
C VAL A 320 2.36 13.08 -10.50
N MET A 321 2.16 14.38 -10.18
CA MET A 321 0.91 14.85 -9.58
C MET A 321 -0.29 14.70 -10.53
N LEU A 322 -0.15 14.97 -11.81
CA LEU A 322 -1.20 14.77 -12.83
C LEU A 322 -1.53 13.28 -13.00
N ILE A 323 -0.52 12.40 -13.00
CA ILE A 323 -0.72 10.95 -13.02
C ILE A 323 -1.48 10.51 -11.78
N HIS A 324 -1.11 10.99 -10.59
CA HIS A 324 -1.82 10.72 -9.34
C HIS A 324 -3.30 11.11 -9.46
N LYS A 325 -3.60 12.34 -9.86
CA LYS A 325 -4.97 12.84 -10.02
C LYS A 325 -5.79 12.09 -11.07
N LYS A 326 -5.13 11.56 -12.10
CA LYS A 326 -5.81 10.80 -13.17
C LYS A 326 -6.09 9.36 -12.77
N THR A 327 -5.24 8.73 -11.99
CA THR A 327 -5.28 7.30 -11.69
C THR A 327 -5.81 6.98 -10.31
N ASN A 328 -5.67 7.88 -9.34
CA ASN A 328 -6.04 7.69 -7.94
C ASN A 328 -5.53 6.35 -7.33
N LEU A 329 -4.36 5.86 -7.78
CA LEU A 329 -3.83 4.56 -7.34
C LEU A 329 -3.59 4.51 -5.83
N MET A 330 -3.09 5.60 -5.27
CA MET A 330 -2.85 5.71 -3.83
C MET A 330 -4.14 5.60 -3.02
N ASP A 331 -5.25 6.11 -3.55
CA ASP A 331 -6.55 6.09 -2.85
C ASP A 331 -7.03 4.66 -2.61
N ILE A 332 -6.63 3.71 -3.48
CA ILE A 332 -6.95 2.28 -3.32
C ILE A 332 -6.31 1.75 -2.04
N ASP A 333 -5.02 2.01 -1.81
CA ASP A 333 -4.31 1.55 -0.63
C ASP A 333 -4.87 2.21 0.64
N PHE A 334 -5.20 3.50 0.59
CA PHE A 334 -5.86 4.19 1.70
C PHE A 334 -7.24 3.62 1.98
N TYR A 335 -8.01 3.32 0.93
CA TYR A 335 -9.33 2.71 1.07
C TYR A 335 -9.24 1.30 1.67
N GLU A 336 -8.25 0.50 1.26
CA GLU A 336 -8.01 -0.82 1.86
C GLU A 336 -7.65 -0.72 3.34
N SER A 337 -6.79 0.23 3.72
CA SER A 337 -6.47 0.54 5.12
C SER A 337 -7.72 0.90 5.93
N TYR A 338 -8.53 1.79 5.40
CA TYR A 338 -9.78 2.25 6.01
C TYR A 338 -10.78 1.11 6.19
N MET A 339 -11.07 0.36 5.13
CA MET A 339 -12.08 -0.72 5.14
C MET A 339 -11.71 -1.86 6.10
N ASN A 340 -10.44 -2.14 6.24
CA ASN A 340 -9.94 -3.23 7.08
C ASN A 340 -9.48 -2.76 8.46
N ARG A 341 -9.57 -1.46 8.76
CA ARG A 341 -9.12 -0.86 10.04
C ARG A 341 -7.69 -1.25 10.42
N ILE A 342 -6.82 -1.23 9.44
CA ILE A 342 -5.40 -1.53 9.60
C ILE A 342 -4.64 -0.20 9.46
N PRO A 343 -3.67 0.11 10.32
CA PRO A 343 -2.81 1.27 10.10
C PRO A 343 -2.16 1.20 8.71
N PHE A 344 -2.15 2.32 7.98
CA PHE A 344 -1.63 2.35 6.61
C PHE A 344 -0.21 1.78 6.51
N SER A 345 0.62 2.05 7.52
CA SER A 345 1.98 1.51 7.59
C SER A 345 2.07 -0.01 7.71
N LYS A 346 0.97 -0.67 8.00
CA LYS A 346 0.86 -2.14 8.15
C LYS A 346 0.01 -2.79 7.06
N ILE A 347 -0.42 -2.03 6.05
CA ILE A 347 -1.23 -2.59 4.97
C ILE A 347 -0.46 -3.70 4.24
N GLY A 348 -1.16 -4.77 3.90
CA GLY A 348 -0.63 -5.93 3.20
C GLY A 348 -1.57 -7.12 3.29
N GLN A 349 -1.45 -8.06 2.35
CA GLN A 349 -2.39 -9.18 2.22
C GLN A 349 -2.58 -9.97 3.52
N ASN A 350 -1.52 -10.25 4.27
CA ASN A 350 -1.63 -11.01 5.53
C ASN A 350 -2.46 -10.24 6.56
N ASN A 351 -2.17 -8.96 6.77
CA ASN A 351 -2.89 -8.16 7.76
C ASN A 351 -4.35 -7.93 7.37
N ILE A 352 -4.65 -7.82 6.07
CA ILE A 352 -6.03 -7.74 5.56
C ILE A 352 -6.77 -9.05 5.86
N SER A 353 -6.15 -10.21 5.57
CA SER A 353 -6.74 -11.51 5.86
C SER A 353 -6.98 -11.70 7.36
N ASP A 354 -6.00 -11.35 8.19
CA ASP A 354 -6.11 -11.42 9.66
C ASP A 354 -7.24 -10.53 10.17
N SER A 355 -7.36 -9.32 9.66
CA SER A 355 -8.44 -8.41 10.03
C SER A 355 -9.82 -8.95 9.66
N LEU A 356 -9.97 -9.56 8.48
CA LEU A 356 -11.23 -10.17 8.05
C LEU A 356 -11.62 -11.35 8.97
N VAL A 357 -10.66 -12.23 9.27
CA VAL A 357 -10.86 -13.36 10.20
C VAL A 357 -11.23 -12.84 11.58
N TYR A 358 -10.49 -11.87 12.08
CA TYR A 358 -10.69 -11.28 13.38
C TYR A 358 -12.08 -10.65 13.56
N ASN A 359 -12.53 -9.86 12.59
CA ASN A 359 -13.85 -9.24 12.60
C ASN A 359 -14.97 -10.28 12.58
N GLU A 360 -14.82 -11.36 11.81
CA GLU A 360 -15.80 -12.44 11.74
C GLU A 360 -15.88 -13.21 13.06
N LEU A 361 -14.73 -13.51 13.68
CA LEU A 361 -14.69 -14.18 14.99
C LEU A 361 -15.37 -13.34 16.06
N LYS A 362 -15.04 -12.04 16.11
CA LYS A 362 -15.65 -11.12 17.08
C LYS A 362 -17.16 -11.05 16.96
N ASN A 363 -17.69 -10.99 15.72
CA ASN A 363 -19.14 -10.96 15.47
C ASN A 363 -19.84 -12.23 16.00
N ASN A 364 -19.09 -13.33 16.19
CA ASN A 364 -19.58 -14.58 16.72
C ASN A 364 -19.18 -14.82 18.20
N ASN A 365 -18.65 -13.81 18.90
CA ASN A 365 -18.14 -13.92 20.28
C ASN A 365 -17.06 -15.01 20.45
N ILE A 366 -16.22 -15.17 19.44
CA ILE A 366 -15.08 -16.11 19.43
C ILE A 366 -13.79 -15.29 19.48
N PHE A 367 -12.83 -15.69 20.30
CA PHE A 367 -11.53 -15.04 20.43
C PHE A 367 -10.41 -15.93 19.92
N LEU A 368 -9.49 -15.34 19.14
CA LEU A 368 -8.19 -15.92 18.87
C LEU A 368 -7.31 -15.70 20.11
N LEU A 369 -6.63 -16.75 20.50
CA LEU A 369 -5.56 -16.64 21.50
C LEU A 369 -4.33 -16.01 20.83
N GLU A 370 -3.52 -15.30 21.62
CA GLU A 370 -2.17 -14.99 21.20
C GLU A 370 -1.48 -16.30 20.82
N SER A 371 -1.16 -16.46 19.54
CA SER A 371 -0.32 -17.58 19.13
C SER A 371 1.07 -17.33 19.71
N GLU A 372 1.51 -18.20 20.63
CA GLU A 372 2.94 -18.40 20.77
C GLU A 372 3.45 -18.77 19.36
N TYR A 373 4.15 -17.86 18.72
CA TYR A 373 4.88 -18.17 17.51
C TYR A 373 5.94 -19.21 17.88
N SER A 374 5.51 -20.46 18.01
CA SER A 374 6.43 -21.57 18.03
C SER A 374 7.20 -21.51 16.71
N ASN A 375 8.52 -21.72 16.78
CA ASN A 375 9.39 -21.91 15.62
C ASN A 375 9.00 -23.19 14.86
N VAL A 376 7.76 -23.23 14.35
CA VAL A 376 7.30 -24.28 13.46
C VAL A 376 7.97 -24.03 12.12
N GLU A 377 8.88 -24.92 11.73
CA GLU A 377 9.44 -24.91 10.40
C GLU A 377 8.31 -24.81 9.37
N LYS A 378 8.40 -23.83 8.49
CA LYS A 378 7.41 -23.66 7.41
C LYS A 378 7.43 -24.92 6.54
N GLN A 379 6.41 -25.73 6.67
CA GLN A 379 6.21 -26.88 5.79
C GLN A 379 5.96 -26.37 4.37
N SER A 380 6.75 -26.85 3.43
CA SER A 380 6.55 -26.60 2.01
C SER A 380 5.40 -27.48 1.50
N PHE A 381 4.39 -26.86 0.92
CA PHE A 381 3.30 -27.58 0.26
C PHE A 381 3.57 -27.70 -1.23
N PRO A 382 3.34 -28.87 -1.86
CA PRO A 382 3.40 -29.00 -3.30
C PRO A 382 2.35 -28.08 -3.95
N GLY A 383 2.74 -27.35 -4.99
CA GLY A 383 1.81 -26.54 -5.78
C GLY A 383 0.72 -27.37 -6.46
N GLY A 384 -0.29 -26.71 -7.03
CA GLY A 384 -1.32 -27.38 -7.80
C GLY A 384 -0.75 -28.22 -8.95
N TYR A 385 -1.34 -29.37 -9.21
CA TYR A 385 -0.92 -30.25 -10.30
C TYR A 385 -1.11 -29.56 -11.65
N VAL A 386 -0.03 -29.46 -12.43
CA VAL A 386 -0.05 -28.96 -13.80
C VAL A 386 0.24 -30.13 -14.75
N LYS A 387 -0.78 -30.56 -15.50
CA LYS A 387 -0.61 -31.61 -16.48
C LYS A 387 0.22 -31.08 -17.65
N PRO A 388 1.37 -31.68 -17.99
CA PRO A 388 2.14 -31.27 -19.14
C PRO A 388 1.36 -31.51 -20.45
N PRO A 389 1.53 -30.63 -21.45
CA PRO A 389 0.86 -30.79 -22.72
C PRO A 389 1.27 -32.11 -23.43
N THR A 390 0.30 -32.88 -23.87
CA THR A 390 0.53 -34.16 -24.56
C THR A 390 0.96 -34.00 -26.01
N LYS A 391 0.70 -32.83 -26.63
CA LYS A 391 1.04 -32.50 -28.02
C LYS A 391 1.73 -31.15 -28.10
N LYS A 392 2.78 -31.04 -28.90
CA LYS A 392 3.51 -29.78 -29.15
C LYS A 392 2.73 -28.76 -29.98
N LYS A 393 1.79 -29.24 -30.84
CA LYS A 393 0.93 -28.39 -31.67
C LYS A 393 -0.48 -28.98 -31.70
N ALA A 394 -1.49 -28.13 -31.57
CA ALA A 394 -2.90 -28.50 -31.77
C ALA A 394 -3.51 -27.61 -32.86
N LYS A 395 -4.43 -28.19 -33.68
CA LYS A 395 -5.12 -27.44 -34.75
C LYS A 395 -6.20 -26.51 -34.19
N ALA A 396 -6.79 -26.89 -33.06
CA ALA A 396 -7.77 -26.09 -32.33
C ALA A 396 -7.60 -26.35 -30.85
N THR A 397 -7.72 -25.30 -30.06
CA THR A 397 -7.66 -25.32 -28.58
C THR A 397 -8.84 -24.57 -28.02
N MET A 398 -9.42 -25.10 -26.96
CA MET A 398 -10.44 -24.43 -26.17
C MET A 398 -9.93 -24.32 -24.71
N GLY A 399 -9.94 -23.14 -24.17
CA GLY A 399 -9.65 -22.87 -22.76
C GLY A 399 -10.94 -22.81 -21.95
N LEU A 400 -10.97 -23.52 -20.83
CA LEU A 400 -12.02 -23.41 -19.82
C LEU A 400 -11.37 -22.96 -18.52
N ASP A 401 -11.98 -21.99 -17.87
CA ASP A 401 -11.53 -21.46 -16.58
C ASP A 401 -12.65 -21.56 -15.54
N PHE A 402 -12.29 -21.93 -14.32
CA PHE A 402 -13.22 -21.95 -13.20
C PHE A 402 -13.26 -20.56 -12.53
N SER A 403 -14.42 -19.95 -12.56
CA SER A 403 -14.62 -18.67 -11.87
C SER A 403 -14.32 -18.80 -10.38
N SER A 404 -13.37 -18.02 -9.87
CA SER A 404 -12.99 -17.98 -8.44
C SER A 404 -12.72 -19.38 -7.87
N LEU A 405 -11.84 -20.16 -8.51
CA LEU A 405 -11.59 -21.57 -8.19
C LEU A 405 -11.31 -21.83 -6.71
N TYR A 406 -10.35 -21.10 -6.10
CA TYR A 406 -9.99 -21.29 -4.68
C TYR A 406 -11.14 -20.96 -3.72
N PRO A 407 -11.77 -19.77 -3.79
CA PRO A 407 -12.93 -19.47 -2.96
C PRO A 407 -14.06 -20.48 -3.10
N ASN A 408 -14.42 -20.86 -4.33
CA ASN A 408 -15.47 -21.85 -4.54
C ASN A 408 -15.08 -23.26 -4.05
N SER A 409 -13.81 -23.64 -4.08
CA SER A 409 -13.33 -24.88 -3.47
C SER A 409 -13.47 -24.88 -1.96
N ILE A 410 -13.14 -23.76 -1.30
CA ILE A 410 -13.33 -23.56 0.14
C ILE A 410 -14.83 -23.68 0.49
N ILE A 411 -15.69 -22.95 -0.23
CA ILE A 411 -17.13 -22.94 0.02
C ILE A 411 -17.75 -24.33 -0.22
N THR A 412 -17.43 -24.97 -1.34
CA THR A 412 -18.05 -26.25 -1.73
C THR A 412 -17.66 -27.39 -0.78
N ASN A 413 -16.43 -27.38 -0.31
CA ASN A 413 -15.92 -28.42 0.58
C ASN A 413 -15.99 -28.04 2.07
N GLY A 414 -16.53 -26.88 2.41
CA GLY A 414 -16.65 -26.43 3.79
C GLY A 414 -15.31 -26.30 4.53
N LEU A 415 -14.25 -25.90 3.79
CA LEU A 415 -12.89 -25.86 4.34
C LEU A 415 -12.76 -24.70 5.32
N SER A 416 -12.65 -25.00 6.60
CA SER A 416 -12.41 -24.04 7.65
C SER A 416 -11.67 -24.72 8.81
N PRO A 417 -10.63 -24.11 9.41
CA PRO A 417 -9.79 -24.78 10.42
C PRO A 417 -10.58 -25.35 11.59
N GLU A 418 -11.57 -24.64 12.10
CA GLU A 418 -12.41 -25.05 13.22
C GLU A 418 -13.42 -26.16 12.89
N LYS A 419 -13.56 -26.46 11.59
CA LYS A 419 -14.42 -27.56 11.09
C LYS A 419 -13.63 -28.82 10.75
N TYR A 420 -12.31 -28.79 10.91
CA TYR A 420 -11.45 -29.96 10.74
C TYR A 420 -11.76 -30.99 11.84
N ILE A 421 -11.93 -32.24 11.46
CA ILE A 421 -12.25 -33.34 12.37
C ILE A 421 -11.08 -34.32 12.49
N ASP A 422 -10.62 -34.83 11.34
CA ASP A 422 -9.62 -35.90 11.30
C ASP A 422 -9.03 -36.03 9.90
N THR A 423 -8.01 -36.85 9.77
CA THR A 423 -7.40 -37.25 8.47
C THR A 423 -7.47 -38.75 8.30
N VAL A 424 -7.99 -39.20 7.19
CA VAL A 424 -7.99 -40.61 6.79
C VAL A 424 -6.98 -40.87 5.69
N GLU A 425 -6.40 -42.07 5.70
CA GLU A 425 -5.44 -42.44 4.68
C GLU A 425 -6.13 -42.53 3.32
N MET A 426 -5.60 -41.86 2.32
CA MET A 426 -6.01 -41.88 0.93
C MET A 426 -4.87 -42.50 0.11
N ASP A 427 -5.19 -43.08 -1.04
CA ASP A 427 -4.19 -43.62 -1.92
C ASP A 427 -3.35 -42.51 -2.56
N PRO A 428 -2.05 -42.40 -2.25
CA PRO A 428 -1.20 -41.32 -2.72
C PRO A 428 -1.00 -41.28 -4.23
N ASP A 429 -1.21 -42.40 -4.94
CA ASP A 429 -1.10 -42.49 -6.41
C ASP A 429 -2.34 -41.93 -7.15
N ASN A 430 -3.36 -41.50 -6.38
CA ASN A 430 -4.63 -41.00 -6.91
C ASN A 430 -4.71 -39.48 -7.07
N LEU A 431 -3.62 -38.73 -6.94
CA LEU A 431 -3.60 -37.31 -7.29
C LEU A 431 -3.90 -37.16 -8.80
N GLY A 432 -5.18 -37.03 -9.13
CA GLY A 432 -5.69 -36.85 -10.50
C GLY A 432 -6.56 -38.01 -11.07
N LYS A 433 -6.74 -39.13 -10.33
CA LYS A 433 -7.72 -40.16 -10.65
C LYS A 433 -8.36 -40.63 -9.35
N VAL A 434 -9.63 -40.30 -9.15
CA VAL A 434 -10.40 -40.84 -8.03
C VAL A 434 -10.67 -42.31 -8.27
N SER A 435 -10.17 -43.19 -7.41
CA SER A 435 -10.51 -44.63 -7.47
C SER A 435 -11.97 -44.84 -7.06
N ASP A 436 -12.60 -45.91 -7.52
CA ASP A 436 -13.95 -46.24 -7.07
C ASP A 436 -14.05 -46.42 -5.56
N LYS A 437 -12.98 -46.91 -4.93
CA LYS A 437 -12.88 -47.04 -3.47
C LYS A 437 -12.88 -45.71 -2.76
N ASP A 438 -12.15 -44.72 -3.28
CA ASP A 438 -12.09 -43.37 -2.72
C ASP A 438 -13.40 -42.61 -3.00
N LEU A 439 -14.02 -42.81 -4.14
CA LEU A 439 -15.36 -42.30 -4.43
C LEU A 439 -16.40 -42.80 -3.42
N GLN A 440 -16.37 -44.12 -3.08
CA GLN A 440 -17.27 -44.68 -2.06
C GLN A 440 -16.99 -44.09 -0.67
N LYS A 441 -15.73 -43.91 -0.29
CA LYS A 441 -15.39 -43.21 0.96
C LYS A 441 -15.95 -41.78 0.93
N TRP A 442 -15.72 -41.02 -0.14
CA TRP A 442 -16.19 -39.66 -0.27
C TRP A 442 -17.72 -39.56 -0.18
N LEU A 443 -18.47 -40.44 -0.86
CA LEU A 443 -19.94 -40.50 -0.77
C LEU A 443 -20.42 -40.83 0.62
N LYS A 444 -19.75 -41.73 1.34
CA LYS A 444 -20.08 -42.09 2.73
C LYS A 444 -19.98 -40.85 3.63
N TYR A 445 -18.88 -40.12 3.57
CA TYR A 445 -18.70 -38.92 4.40
C TYR A 445 -19.69 -37.81 4.03
N LYS A 446 -19.91 -37.58 2.74
CA LYS A 446 -20.89 -36.60 2.26
C LYS A 446 -22.30 -36.87 2.79
N ASN A 447 -22.74 -38.11 2.78
CA ASN A 447 -24.06 -38.49 3.29
C ASN A 447 -24.21 -38.33 4.80
N LEU A 448 -23.10 -38.24 5.56
CA LEU A 448 -23.05 -37.96 6.98
C LEU A 448 -22.93 -36.46 7.31
N GLY A 449 -22.90 -35.60 6.31
CA GLY A 449 -22.72 -34.15 6.49
C GLY A 449 -21.26 -33.71 6.67
N PHE A 450 -20.33 -34.49 6.12
CA PHE A 450 -18.89 -34.18 6.13
C PHE A 450 -18.36 -34.03 4.72
N SER A 451 -17.29 -33.26 4.54
CA SER A 451 -16.49 -33.28 3.32
C SER A 451 -15.19 -34.05 3.55
N LEU A 452 -14.73 -34.72 2.51
CA LEU A 452 -13.46 -35.42 2.48
C LEU A 452 -12.60 -34.84 1.34
N THR A 453 -11.43 -34.34 1.67
CA THR A 453 -10.50 -33.81 0.66
C THR A 453 -9.71 -34.92 -0.04
N PRO A 454 -9.14 -34.68 -1.22
CA PRO A 454 -8.29 -35.67 -1.91
C PRO A 454 -7.07 -36.15 -1.12
N ILE A 455 -6.62 -35.35 -0.14
CA ILE A 455 -5.50 -35.70 0.77
C ILE A 455 -5.98 -36.33 2.08
N GLY A 456 -7.28 -36.63 2.22
CA GLY A 456 -7.84 -37.35 3.34
C GLY A 456 -8.38 -36.51 4.50
N ASN A 457 -8.26 -35.20 4.47
CA ASN A 457 -8.79 -34.36 5.54
C ASN A 457 -10.32 -34.32 5.52
N ILE A 458 -10.93 -34.46 6.68
CA ILE A 458 -12.38 -34.48 6.92
C ILE A 458 -12.79 -33.18 7.60
N TYR A 459 -13.84 -32.54 7.06
CA TYR A 459 -14.42 -31.32 7.63
C TYR A 459 -15.91 -31.49 7.88
N ASP A 460 -16.42 -30.94 8.97
CA ASP A 460 -17.84 -30.87 9.28
C ASP A 460 -18.51 -29.78 8.43
N THR A 461 -19.46 -30.19 7.58
CA THR A 461 -20.19 -29.29 6.68
C THR A 461 -21.65 -29.05 7.09
N ARG A 462 -22.05 -29.55 8.26
CA ARG A 462 -23.44 -29.39 8.77
C ARG A 462 -23.74 -27.93 9.13
N GLU A 463 -22.71 -27.17 9.49
CA GLU A 463 -22.78 -25.72 9.68
C GLU A 463 -21.66 -25.03 8.94
N GLU A 464 -21.91 -23.81 8.49
CA GLU A 464 -20.92 -23.01 7.77
C GLU A 464 -19.74 -22.63 8.67
N GLY A 465 -18.54 -22.94 8.20
CA GLY A 465 -17.30 -22.54 8.85
C GLY A 465 -16.96 -21.07 8.62
N LEU A 466 -16.00 -20.55 9.40
CA LEU A 466 -15.52 -19.19 9.39
C LEU A 466 -15.07 -18.74 7.98
N TYR A 467 -14.18 -19.50 7.35
CA TYR A 467 -13.67 -19.15 6.01
C TYR A 467 -14.75 -19.22 4.95
N VAL A 468 -15.70 -20.16 5.08
CA VAL A 468 -16.84 -20.25 4.17
C VAL A 468 -17.71 -18.97 4.21
N ARG A 469 -17.99 -18.46 5.41
CA ARG A 469 -18.75 -17.21 5.58
C ARG A 469 -18.00 -16.01 5.00
N ILE A 470 -16.70 -15.89 5.31
CA ILE A 470 -15.86 -14.81 4.78
C ILE A 470 -15.85 -14.82 3.25
N GLU A 471 -15.56 -15.97 2.63
CA GLU A 471 -15.48 -16.10 1.18
C GLU A 471 -16.81 -15.84 0.47
N LYS A 472 -17.93 -16.35 1.01
CA LYS A 472 -19.27 -16.02 0.50
C LYS A 472 -19.54 -14.53 0.55
N GLY A 473 -19.19 -13.87 1.66
CA GLY A 473 -19.33 -12.43 1.82
C GLY A 473 -18.50 -11.64 0.79
N LEU A 474 -17.24 -12.03 0.58
CA LEU A 474 -16.34 -11.37 -0.39
C LEU A 474 -16.82 -11.57 -1.84
N ILE A 475 -17.21 -12.80 -2.22
CA ILE A 475 -17.76 -13.09 -3.56
C ILE A 475 -19.04 -12.29 -3.80
N GLY A 476 -19.93 -12.21 -2.79
CA GLY A 476 -21.15 -11.43 -2.86
C GLY A 476 -20.87 -9.95 -3.11
N LYS A 477 -20.00 -9.34 -2.32
CA LYS A 477 -19.58 -7.94 -2.50
C LYS A 477 -18.93 -7.72 -3.88
N ARG A 478 -18.00 -8.59 -4.29
CA ARG A 478 -17.36 -8.53 -5.61
C ARG A 478 -18.38 -8.53 -6.75
N LYS A 479 -19.42 -9.37 -6.66
CA LYS A 479 -20.47 -9.44 -7.68
C LYS A 479 -21.25 -8.13 -7.78
N VAL A 480 -21.60 -7.53 -6.66
CA VAL A 480 -22.30 -6.24 -6.61
C VAL A 480 -21.46 -5.15 -7.26
N PHE A 481 -20.19 -4.99 -6.87
CA PHE A 481 -19.29 -3.98 -7.46
C PHE A 481 -19.02 -4.21 -8.94
N LYS A 482 -18.87 -5.48 -9.36
CA LYS A 482 -18.69 -5.81 -10.78
C LYS A 482 -19.90 -5.42 -11.64
N ASN A 483 -21.11 -5.66 -11.14
CA ASN A 483 -22.35 -5.25 -11.82
C ASN A 483 -22.44 -3.73 -11.91
N TYR A 484 -22.16 -3.02 -10.80
CA TYR A 484 -22.15 -1.57 -10.77
C TYR A 484 -21.16 -0.96 -11.76
N ALA A 485 -19.94 -1.51 -11.84
CA ALA A 485 -18.94 -1.09 -12.83
C ALA A 485 -19.41 -1.33 -14.27
N ALA A 486 -20.09 -2.45 -14.54
CA ALA A 486 -20.65 -2.76 -15.85
C ALA A 486 -21.77 -1.77 -16.24
N ASP A 487 -22.63 -1.41 -15.30
CA ASP A 487 -23.71 -0.42 -15.52
C ASP A 487 -23.14 0.97 -15.84
N ILE A 488 -22.10 1.40 -15.12
CA ILE A 488 -21.40 2.67 -15.44
C ILE A 488 -20.82 2.63 -16.85
N TYR A 489 -20.14 1.53 -17.20
CA TYR A 489 -19.53 1.37 -18.53
C TYR A 489 -20.57 1.44 -19.65
N LEU A 490 -21.70 0.73 -19.50
CA LEU A 490 -22.80 0.78 -20.45
C LEU A 490 -23.41 2.19 -20.59
N ASN A 491 -23.57 2.90 -19.48
CA ASN A 491 -24.06 4.28 -19.49
C ASN A 491 -23.11 5.23 -20.24
N ILE A 492 -21.81 5.06 -20.09
CA ILE A 492 -20.79 5.84 -20.82
C ILE A 492 -20.85 5.54 -22.31
N LEU A 493 -20.90 4.25 -22.69
CA LEU A 493 -21.00 3.84 -24.10
C LEU A 493 -22.26 4.44 -24.75
N THR A 494 -23.41 4.35 -24.10
CA THR A 494 -24.67 4.90 -24.60
C THR A 494 -24.58 6.42 -24.80
N LYS A 495 -23.94 7.15 -23.90
CA LYS A 495 -23.71 8.60 -24.07
C LYS A 495 -22.83 8.90 -25.27
N ILE A 496 -21.74 8.16 -25.45
CA ILE A 496 -20.83 8.31 -26.61
C ILE A 496 -21.56 8.03 -27.91
N GLU A 497 -22.35 6.94 -28.00
CA GLU A 497 -23.14 6.59 -29.18
C GLU A 497 -24.17 7.67 -29.53
N ASN A 498 -24.83 8.23 -28.52
CA ASN A 498 -25.78 9.32 -28.68
C ASN A 498 -25.11 10.60 -29.22
N GLU A 499 -23.93 10.95 -28.73
CA GLU A 499 -23.18 12.10 -29.23
C GLU A 499 -22.70 11.89 -30.67
N ILE A 500 -22.15 10.72 -31.01
CA ILE A 500 -21.76 10.37 -32.38
C ILE A 500 -22.95 10.46 -33.33
N SER A 501 -24.17 10.05 -32.89
CA SER A 501 -25.40 10.08 -33.70
C SER A 501 -25.91 11.50 -33.97
N LYS A 502 -25.60 12.48 -33.09
CA LYS A 502 -25.96 13.90 -33.31
C LYS A 502 -25.04 14.59 -34.33
N HIS A 503 -23.87 14.05 -34.58
CA HIS A 503 -22.86 14.59 -35.49
C HIS A 503 -22.81 13.86 -36.86
N LYS A 504 -23.64 12.84 -37.05
CA LYS A 504 -23.93 12.21 -38.33
C LYS A 504 -25.19 12.82 -38.96
#